data_968e666a218259779eba6e4ee8929dba
#
_entry.id   968e666a218259779eba6e4ee8929dba
#
_cell.length_a   1.000
_cell.length_b   1.000
_cell.length_c   1.000
_cell.angle_alpha   90.00
_cell.angle_beta   90.00
_cell.angle_gamma   90.00
#
_symmetry.space_group_name_H-M   'P 1'
#
loop_
_entity.id
_entity.type
_entity.pdbx_description
1 polymer ?
#
loop_
_entity_poly.entity_id
_entity_poly.type
_entity_poly.pdbx_seq_one_letter_code
_entity_poly.pdbx_strand_id
1 'polypeptide(L)'
;MGFNVFVTRLLPPEGMEMLRAACATVDVFPHDRPPTKQEIIRAVKGKKRDGLLCLLCDPIDRDVVDALGSTIKGIADYAVGYNNIDVARATELGIPVSNTPGVLTHATADLAWALLFAAARRIVESDKFTRAGRFLGWAPMLHRGADVTGATLGVVGAGRIGAAFALKSKGFNMRVLYHDPSRNEALEKELSAKRVDLDTLLRESDFVSLHVPLVPETRHLINAEKLALMKPTACLINTSRGPVVDEAALVEALKNKKIAGAGLDVYENEPALAPGLAELDNVVMVAHIGSATTSTRAKMAQMAAADLIARMKGDRPQNCVNPEVYEKKHRT
;
A
#
# COMPACT_ATOMS: atom_id res chain seq x y z
N MET A 1 -8.81 32.36 17.93
CA MET A 1 -8.95 30.97 18.46
C MET A 1 -8.18 30.06 17.54
N GLY A 2 -7.28 29.22 18.06
CA GLY A 2 -6.52 28.29 17.24
C GLY A 2 -7.26 26.94 17.08
N PHE A 3 -6.84 26.14 16.10
CA PHE A 3 -7.39 24.81 15.81
C PHE A 3 -6.86 23.76 16.78
N ASN A 4 -7.65 22.72 17.01
CA ASN A 4 -7.29 21.55 17.84
C ASN A 4 -7.30 20.29 16.98
N VAL A 5 -6.14 19.63 16.87
CA VAL A 5 -5.96 18.45 16.02
C VAL A 5 -5.64 17.24 16.88
N PHE A 6 -6.21 16.08 16.52
CA PHE A 6 -5.79 14.80 17.02
C PHE A 6 -5.03 14.05 15.92
N VAL A 7 -3.85 13.52 16.26
CA VAL A 7 -2.98 12.74 15.39
C VAL A 7 -2.84 11.33 15.99
N THR A 8 -3.20 10.32 15.24
CA THR A 8 -3.23 8.93 15.73
C THR A 8 -1.85 8.31 15.96
N ARG A 9 -0.81 8.91 15.43
CA ARG A 9 0.58 8.49 15.61
C ARG A 9 1.53 9.65 15.35
N LEU A 10 2.68 9.65 16.01
CA LEU A 10 3.74 10.62 15.71
C LEU A 10 4.20 10.48 14.25
N LEU A 11 4.19 11.58 13.52
CA LEU A 11 4.64 11.67 12.14
C LEU A 11 6.08 12.20 12.04
N PRO A 12 6.71 12.13 10.85
CA PRO A 12 7.96 12.83 10.56
C PRO A 12 7.90 14.31 10.95
N PRO A 13 9.02 14.89 11.43
CA PRO A 13 9.08 16.25 11.98
C PRO A 13 8.47 17.30 11.06
N GLU A 14 8.68 17.17 9.75
CA GLU A 14 8.24 18.14 8.75
C GLU A 14 6.72 18.37 8.77
N GLY A 15 5.93 17.32 8.94
CA GLY A 15 4.47 17.46 9.06
C GLY A 15 4.04 17.90 10.46
N MET A 16 4.71 17.40 11.51
CA MET A 16 4.41 17.79 12.89
C MET A 16 4.70 19.26 13.17
N GLU A 17 5.78 19.80 12.62
CA GLU A 17 6.12 21.23 12.75
C GLU A 17 5.08 22.11 12.07
N MET A 18 4.61 21.74 10.87
CA MET A 18 3.53 22.45 10.18
C MET A 18 2.23 22.46 11.02
N LEU A 19 1.85 21.34 11.60
CA LEU A 19 0.66 21.27 12.46
C LEU A 19 0.83 22.13 13.72
N ARG A 20 1.97 22.04 14.40
CA ARG A 20 2.25 22.84 15.62
C ARG A 20 2.28 24.33 15.35
N ALA A 21 2.76 24.75 14.18
CA ALA A 21 2.77 26.16 13.79
C ALA A 21 1.37 26.70 13.48
N ALA A 22 0.45 25.86 12.98
CA ALA A 22 -0.88 26.27 12.54
C ALA A 22 -1.99 26.04 13.58
N CYS A 23 -1.76 25.20 14.59
CA CYS A 23 -2.78 24.76 15.54
C CYS A 23 -2.49 25.22 16.96
N ALA A 24 -3.53 25.46 17.76
CA ALA A 24 -3.41 25.76 19.18
C ALA A 24 -3.00 24.53 19.99
N THR A 25 -3.54 23.37 19.61
CA THR A 25 -3.17 22.09 20.21
C THR A 25 -3.02 21.01 19.14
N VAL A 26 -1.98 20.19 19.30
CA VAL A 26 -1.75 18.99 18.51
C VAL A 26 -1.57 17.84 19.48
N ASP A 27 -2.67 17.12 19.73
CA ASP A 27 -2.66 15.94 20.59
C ASP A 27 -2.25 14.72 19.76
N VAL A 28 -1.21 14.03 20.18
CA VAL A 28 -0.72 12.82 19.54
C VAL A 28 -1.05 11.62 20.40
N PHE A 29 -1.51 10.52 19.82
CA PHE A 29 -1.68 9.27 20.54
C PHE A 29 -0.34 8.82 21.16
N PRO A 30 -0.29 8.54 22.48
CA PRO A 30 0.98 8.48 23.22
C PRO A 30 1.76 7.16 23.04
N HIS A 31 1.20 6.20 22.32
CA HIS A 31 1.82 4.88 22.15
C HIS A 31 2.31 4.65 20.72
N ASP A 32 3.43 3.93 20.57
CA ASP A 32 3.97 3.55 19.27
C ASP A 32 3.33 2.23 18.75
N ARG A 33 2.02 2.25 18.64
CA ARG A 33 1.18 1.21 18.04
C ARG A 33 -0.09 1.83 17.45
N PRO A 34 -0.80 1.16 16.54
CA PRO A 34 -2.12 1.61 16.12
C PRO A 34 -3.06 1.76 17.32
N PRO A 35 -3.79 2.89 17.43
CA PRO A 35 -4.85 3.01 18.41
C PRO A 35 -5.99 2.05 18.05
N THR A 36 -6.61 1.48 19.06
CA THR A 36 -7.85 0.75 18.87
C THR A 36 -9.00 1.73 18.54
N LYS A 37 -10.05 1.24 17.91
CA LYS A 37 -11.28 2.01 17.65
C LYS A 37 -11.77 2.75 18.89
N GLN A 38 -11.80 2.08 20.05
CA GLN A 38 -12.26 2.66 21.30
C GLN A 38 -11.33 3.77 21.82
N GLU A 39 -10.02 3.66 21.59
CA GLU A 39 -9.06 4.71 21.96
C GLU A 39 -9.25 5.95 21.08
N ILE A 40 -9.48 5.78 19.78
CA ILE A 40 -9.78 6.90 18.87
C ILE A 40 -11.09 7.59 19.31
N ILE A 41 -12.16 6.83 19.54
CA ILE A 41 -13.44 7.37 20.01
C ILE A 41 -13.23 8.17 21.30
N ARG A 42 -12.53 7.64 22.30
CA ARG A 42 -12.23 8.36 23.56
C ARG A 42 -11.40 9.63 23.35
N ALA A 43 -10.54 9.65 22.34
CA ALA A 43 -9.72 10.82 22.04
C ALA A 43 -10.49 11.96 21.36
N VAL A 44 -11.60 11.65 20.67
CA VAL A 44 -12.37 12.63 19.89
C VAL A 44 -13.74 12.95 20.48
N LYS A 45 -14.46 11.99 21.03
CA LYS A 45 -15.84 12.14 21.53
C LYS A 45 -15.91 13.15 22.68
N GLY A 46 -16.81 14.12 22.56
CA GLY A 46 -17.04 15.16 23.57
C GLY A 46 -15.90 16.17 23.71
N LYS A 47 -14.91 16.13 22.83
CA LYS A 47 -13.80 17.09 22.79
C LYS A 47 -13.92 17.98 21.56
N LYS A 48 -13.52 19.24 21.71
CA LYS A 48 -13.44 20.14 20.55
C LYS A 48 -12.25 19.70 19.69
N ARG A 49 -12.50 19.06 18.55
CA ARG A 49 -11.53 18.68 17.53
C ARG A 49 -11.89 19.34 16.21
N ASP A 50 -10.97 20.06 15.63
CA ASP A 50 -11.12 20.69 14.31
C ASP A 50 -10.59 19.80 13.19
N GLY A 51 -9.63 18.91 13.48
CA GLY A 51 -9.03 17.97 12.52
C GLY A 51 -8.63 16.65 13.12
N LEU A 52 -8.73 15.60 12.29
CA LEU A 52 -8.17 14.27 12.56
C LEU A 52 -7.12 13.96 11.50
N LEU A 53 -5.90 13.58 11.93
CA LEU A 53 -4.89 13.01 11.05
C LEU A 53 -4.67 11.55 11.46
N CYS A 54 -4.98 10.63 10.57
CA CYS A 54 -4.90 9.18 10.80
C CYS A 54 -3.93 8.49 9.84
N LEU A 55 -3.67 7.22 10.11
CA LEU A 55 -2.79 6.35 9.31
C LEU A 55 -3.61 5.21 8.70
N LEU A 56 -3.05 4.58 7.69
CA LEU A 56 -3.67 3.50 6.90
C LEU A 56 -4.17 2.29 7.72
N CYS A 57 -3.62 2.09 8.93
CA CYS A 57 -3.97 0.98 9.83
C CYS A 57 -5.00 1.37 10.90
N ASP A 58 -5.42 2.64 10.95
CA ASP A 58 -6.37 3.10 11.95
C ASP A 58 -7.82 2.83 11.51
N PRO A 59 -8.65 2.20 12.35
CA PRO A 59 -10.02 1.89 11.97
C PRO A 59 -10.92 3.13 12.10
N ILE A 60 -11.00 3.93 11.04
CA ILE A 60 -11.86 5.12 10.94
C ILE A 60 -13.22 4.73 10.33
N ASP A 61 -13.85 3.75 10.95
CA ASP A 61 -15.15 3.25 10.52
C ASP A 61 -16.31 4.20 10.88
N ARG A 62 -17.54 3.78 10.58
CA ARG A 62 -18.76 4.57 10.81
C ARG A 62 -18.86 5.10 12.24
N ASP A 63 -18.58 4.25 13.25
CA ASP A 63 -18.70 4.65 14.65
C ASP A 63 -17.67 5.72 15.05
N VAL A 64 -16.46 5.63 14.50
CA VAL A 64 -15.41 6.65 14.71
C VAL A 64 -15.82 7.95 14.03
N VAL A 65 -16.27 7.89 12.78
CA VAL A 65 -16.74 9.08 12.04
C VAL A 65 -17.88 9.76 12.76
N ASP A 66 -18.86 9.01 13.28
CA ASP A 66 -19.99 9.54 14.07
C ASP A 66 -19.52 10.17 15.39
N ALA A 67 -18.46 9.64 16.00
CA ALA A 67 -17.90 10.15 17.26
C ALA A 67 -17.11 11.46 17.10
N LEU A 68 -16.71 11.85 15.88
CA LEU A 68 -15.97 13.09 15.62
C LEU A 68 -16.79 14.34 15.96
N GLY A 69 -18.12 14.26 15.87
CA GLY A 69 -19.04 15.36 16.21
C GLY A 69 -19.01 16.50 15.17
N SER A 70 -19.77 17.57 15.48
CA SER A 70 -20.00 18.68 14.54
C SER A 70 -18.85 19.69 14.43
N THR A 71 -17.83 19.59 15.29
CA THR A 71 -16.69 20.53 15.27
C THR A 71 -15.61 20.15 14.27
N ILE A 72 -15.60 18.89 13.84
CA ILE A 72 -14.59 18.40 12.91
C ILE A 72 -14.74 19.05 11.53
N LYS A 73 -13.66 19.53 10.97
CA LYS A 73 -13.62 20.18 9.67
C LYS A 73 -13.11 19.27 8.57
N GLY A 74 -12.27 18.29 8.92
CA GLY A 74 -11.72 17.34 7.95
C GLY A 74 -10.91 16.21 8.57
N ILE A 75 -10.72 15.17 7.77
CA ILE A 75 -9.87 14.02 8.06
C ILE A 75 -8.74 14.00 7.02
N ALA A 76 -7.49 13.86 7.46
CA ALA A 76 -6.35 13.61 6.58
C ALA A 76 -5.78 12.23 6.85
N ASP A 77 -5.65 11.42 5.80
CA ASP A 77 -5.03 10.10 5.86
C ASP A 77 -3.57 10.18 5.40
N TYR A 78 -2.66 9.73 6.26
CA TYR A 78 -1.24 9.61 5.94
C TYR A 78 -0.97 8.36 5.10
N ALA A 79 -1.69 8.23 3.98
CA ALA A 79 -1.60 7.10 3.05
C ALA A 79 -2.12 7.48 1.66
N VAL A 80 -1.93 6.61 0.68
CA VAL A 80 -2.60 6.69 -0.64
C VAL A 80 -3.94 5.95 -0.62
N GLY A 81 -3.95 4.74 -0.11
CA GLY A 81 -5.18 3.97 0.02
C GLY A 81 -5.91 4.35 1.31
N TYR A 82 -7.20 4.56 1.23
CA TYR A 82 -8.08 5.03 2.30
C TYR A 82 -9.23 4.06 2.62
N ASN A 83 -9.02 2.78 2.37
CA ASN A 83 -9.99 1.72 2.66
C ASN A 83 -10.23 1.49 4.18
N ASN A 84 -9.43 2.10 5.03
CA ASN A 84 -9.58 2.16 6.49
C ASN A 84 -10.57 3.23 6.96
N ILE A 85 -11.06 4.11 6.07
CA ILE A 85 -11.96 5.22 6.40
C ILE A 85 -13.33 4.96 5.77
N ASP A 86 -14.41 5.10 6.55
CA ASP A 86 -15.78 5.16 6.00
C ASP A 86 -16.01 6.53 5.33
N VAL A 87 -15.49 6.66 4.10
CA VAL A 87 -15.61 7.87 3.29
C VAL A 87 -17.07 8.20 2.96
N ALA A 88 -17.91 7.18 2.77
CA ALA A 88 -19.34 7.38 2.50
C ALA A 88 -20.00 8.10 3.68
N ARG A 89 -19.74 7.62 4.91
CA ARG A 89 -20.27 8.25 6.12
C ARG A 89 -19.71 9.66 6.34
N ALA A 90 -18.42 9.86 6.12
CA ALA A 90 -17.80 11.18 6.19
C ALA A 90 -18.49 12.16 5.21
N THR A 91 -18.79 11.69 3.99
CA THR A 91 -19.49 12.47 2.95
C THR A 91 -20.93 12.81 3.36
N GLU A 92 -21.67 11.87 3.94
CA GLU A 92 -23.02 12.11 4.49
C GLU A 92 -23.02 13.25 5.51
N LEU A 93 -21.99 13.30 6.37
CA LEU A 93 -21.81 14.31 7.40
C LEU A 93 -21.14 15.61 6.91
N GLY A 94 -20.80 15.70 5.63
CA GLY A 94 -20.11 16.85 5.04
C GLY A 94 -18.66 17.03 5.51
N ILE A 95 -18.01 15.95 5.91
CA ILE A 95 -16.62 15.92 6.38
C ILE A 95 -15.71 15.57 5.19
N PRO A 96 -14.86 16.49 4.71
CA PRO A 96 -13.87 16.19 3.68
C PRO A 96 -12.79 15.25 4.19
N VAL A 97 -12.43 14.28 3.35
CA VAL A 97 -11.33 13.35 3.57
C VAL A 97 -10.24 13.61 2.53
N SER A 98 -8.98 13.65 2.95
CA SER A 98 -7.83 13.79 2.06
C SER A 98 -6.82 12.65 2.27
N ASN A 99 -6.03 12.35 1.24
CA ASN A 99 -4.99 11.33 1.25
C ASN A 99 -3.67 11.88 0.67
N THR A 100 -2.63 11.05 0.48
CA THR A 100 -1.31 11.50 0.00
C THR A 100 -0.92 10.89 -1.35
N PRO A 101 -1.65 11.17 -2.45
CA PRO A 101 -1.41 10.54 -3.75
C PRO A 101 -0.12 11.04 -4.43
N GLY A 102 0.48 10.14 -5.22
CA GLY A 102 1.61 10.48 -6.11
C GLY A 102 2.97 10.47 -5.43
N VAL A 103 3.06 10.97 -4.20
CA VAL A 103 4.34 11.21 -3.49
C VAL A 103 5.14 9.92 -3.22
N LEU A 104 4.48 8.79 -3.02
CA LEU A 104 5.11 7.49 -2.73
C LEU A 104 5.24 6.56 -3.95
N THR A 105 4.83 7.02 -5.13
CA THR A 105 4.77 6.18 -6.35
C THR A 105 6.08 5.46 -6.63
N HIS A 106 7.18 6.21 -6.66
CA HIS A 106 8.48 5.63 -6.99
C HIS A 106 9.04 4.77 -5.86
N ALA A 107 8.89 5.17 -4.61
CA ALA A 107 9.37 4.40 -3.46
C ALA A 107 8.69 3.01 -3.39
N THR A 108 7.38 2.94 -3.60
CA THR A 108 6.65 1.66 -3.62
C THR A 108 7.04 0.81 -4.84
N ALA A 109 7.22 1.42 -6.02
CA ALA A 109 7.72 0.73 -7.19
C ALA A 109 9.14 0.18 -6.99
N ASP A 110 10.01 0.91 -6.30
CA ASP A 110 11.38 0.48 -5.96
C ASP A 110 11.35 -0.71 -4.99
N LEU A 111 10.49 -0.67 -3.98
CA LEU A 111 10.34 -1.81 -3.07
C LEU A 111 9.80 -3.06 -3.80
N ALA A 112 8.84 -2.90 -4.71
CA ALA A 112 8.34 -4.02 -5.50
C ALA A 112 9.46 -4.67 -6.33
N TRP A 113 10.38 -3.89 -6.90
CA TRP A 113 11.58 -4.39 -7.57
C TRP A 113 12.55 -5.06 -6.59
N ALA A 114 12.77 -4.48 -5.42
CA ALA A 114 13.62 -5.09 -4.38
C ALA A 114 13.08 -6.47 -3.97
N LEU A 115 11.77 -6.59 -3.75
CA LEU A 115 11.11 -7.85 -3.43
C LEU A 115 11.19 -8.85 -4.58
N LEU A 116 11.02 -8.40 -5.83
CA LEU A 116 11.17 -9.24 -7.02
C LEU A 116 12.57 -9.84 -7.07
N PHE A 117 13.62 -9.02 -6.95
CA PHE A 117 15.00 -9.51 -6.95
C PHE A 117 15.29 -10.40 -5.75
N ALA A 118 14.79 -10.05 -4.57
CA ALA A 118 15.01 -10.84 -3.37
C ALA A 118 14.38 -12.24 -3.49
N ALA A 119 13.16 -12.35 -4.04
CA ALA A 119 12.49 -13.62 -4.29
C ALA A 119 13.15 -14.39 -5.44
N ALA A 120 13.35 -13.76 -6.60
CA ALA A 120 13.96 -14.38 -7.78
C ALA A 120 15.35 -14.95 -7.51
N ARG A 121 16.17 -14.25 -6.73
CA ARG A 121 17.58 -14.60 -6.49
C ARG A 121 17.80 -15.22 -5.11
N ARG A 122 16.72 -15.53 -4.34
CA ARG A 122 16.76 -16.20 -3.03
C ARG A 122 17.68 -15.47 -2.04
N ILE A 123 17.65 -14.11 -2.06
CA ILE A 123 18.62 -13.29 -1.32
C ILE A 123 18.47 -13.49 0.19
N VAL A 124 17.24 -13.45 0.73
CA VAL A 124 16.99 -13.57 2.17
C VAL A 124 17.37 -14.96 2.69
N GLU A 125 17.06 -16.01 1.93
CA GLU A 125 17.47 -17.38 2.26
C GLU A 125 19.00 -17.53 2.27
N SER A 126 19.67 -16.96 1.26
CA SER A 126 21.14 -16.97 1.17
C SER A 126 21.79 -16.15 2.28
N ASP A 127 21.22 -14.99 2.68
CA ASP A 127 21.71 -14.21 3.81
C ASP A 127 21.62 -15.01 5.12
N LYS A 128 20.44 -15.61 5.40
CA LYS A 128 20.25 -16.49 6.57
C LYS A 128 21.26 -17.64 6.59
N PHE A 129 21.47 -18.29 5.45
CA PHE A 129 22.41 -19.40 5.29
C PHE A 129 23.84 -18.98 5.60
N THR A 130 24.27 -17.82 5.08
CA THR A 130 25.63 -17.29 5.30
C THR A 130 25.86 -16.88 6.75
N ARG A 131 24.90 -16.16 7.36
CA ARG A 131 24.96 -15.76 8.79
C ARG A 131 24.97 -16.96 9.74
N ALA A 132 24.32 -18.05 9.36
CA ALA A 132 24.34 -19.31 10.12
C ALA A 132 25.66 -20.09 10.00
N GLY A 133 26.68 -19.55 9.32
CA GLY A 133 27.99 -20.21 9.13
C GLY A 133 27.97 -21.42 8.21
N ARG A 134 26.90 -21.59 7.42
CA ARG A 134 26.76 -22.74 6.51
C ARG A 134 27.46 -22.57 5.17
N PHE A 135 27.99 -21.38 4.89
CA PHE A 135 28.75 -21.11 3.67
C PHE A 135 30.17 -21.64 3.80
N LEU A 136 30.42 -22.84 3.27
CA LEU A 136 31.72 -23.50 3.30
C LEU A 136 32.56 -23.23 2.04
N GLY A 137 32.01 -22.56 1.03
CA GLY A 137 32.66 -22.23 -0.23
C GLY A 137 31.65 -22.21 -1.38
N TRP A 138 32.13 -21.76 -2.56
CA TRP A 138 31.30 -21.72 -3.75
C TRP A 138 30.87 -23.12 -4.19
N ALA A 139 29.57 -23.28 -4.55
CA ALA A 139 29.05 -24.53 -5.09
C ALA A 139 28.07 -24.25 -6.26
N PRO A 140 28.13 -25.03 -7.37
CA PRO A 140 27.37 -24.75 -8.59
C PRO A 140 25.88 -24.92 -8.45
N MET A 141 25.42 -25.64 -7.44
CA MET A 141 24.00 -25.91 -7.18
C MET A 141 23.42 -25.08 -6.02
N LEU A 142 24.25 -24.26 -5.34
CA LEU A 142 23.82 -23.52 -4.16
C LEU A 142 22.89 -22.37 -4.56
N HIS A 143 21.70 -22.30 -3.95
CA HIS A 143 20.70 -21.22 -4.04
C HIS A 143 20.47 -20.70 -5.47
N ARG A 144 20.36 -21.60 -6.46
CA ARG A 144 20.03 -21.18 -7.84
C ARG A 144 18.66 -20.54 -7.86
N GLY A 145 18.59 -19.34 -8.45
CA GLY A 145 17.37 -18.56 -8.64
C GLY A 145 16.97 -18.46 -10.10
N ALA A 146 16.03 -17.56 -10.39
CA ALA A 146 15.54 -17.24 -11.72
C ALA A 146 16.27 -16.04 -12.34
N ASP A 147 16.40 -16.05 -13.67
CA ASP A 147 16.86 -14.89 -14.43
C ASP A 147 15.76 -13.86 -14.54
N VAL A 148 16.11 -12.59 -14.33
CA VAL A 148 15.18 -11.46 -14.46
C VAL A 148 15.31 -10.83 -15.85
N THR A 149 16.53 -10.72 -16.37
CA THR A 149 16.76 -10.16 -17.71
C THR A 149 16.12 -11.04 -18.79
N GLY A 150 15.32 -10.43 -19.67
CA GLY A 150 14.63 -11.12 -20.75
C GLY A 150 13.36 -11.89 -20.34
N ALA A 151 13.03 -11.94 -19.05
CA ALA A 151 11.84 -12.63 -18.54
C ALA A 151 10.55 -11.86 -18.88
N THR A 152 9.40 -12.50 -18.72
CA THR A 152 8.08 -11.88 -18.87
C THR A 152 7.59 -11.32 -17.54
N LEU A 153 7.28 -10.02 -17.52
CA LEU A 153 6.74 -9.29 -16.39
C LEU A 153 5.23 -9.08 -16.56
N GLY A 154 4.44 -9.58 -15.64
CA GLY A 154 3.00 -9.33 -15.53
C GLY A 154 2.71 -8.27 -14.48
N VAL A 155 2.02 -7.20 -14.88
CA VAL A 155 1.63 -6.07 -14.02
C VAL A 155 0.12 -6.05 -13.88
N VAL A 156 -0.38 -6.35 -12.68
CA VAL A 156 -1.81 -6.32 -12.35
C VAL A 156 -2.13 -4.98 -11.69
N GLY A 157 -2.82 -4.12 -12.44
CA GLY A 157 -3.01 -2.71 -12.10
C GLY A 157 -1.93 -1.81 -12.69
N ALA A 158 -2.24 -1.14 -13.82
CA ALA A 158 -1.33 -0.25 -14.53
C ALA A 158 -1.57 1.24 -14.21
N GLY A 159 -1.98 1.52 -12.95
CA GLY A 159 -2.09 2.87 -12.39
C GLY A 159 -0.73 3.51 -12.13
N ARG A 160 -0.68 4.57 -11.31
CA ARG A 160 0.57 5.32 -11.05
C ARG A 160 1.74 4.44 -10.61
N ILE A 161 1.52 3.55 -9.63
CA ILE A 161 2.60 2.69 -9.07
C ILE A 161 2.94 1.58 -10.07
N GLY A 162 1.94 0.87 -10.60
CA GLY A 162 2.17 -0.22 -11.56
C GLY A 162 2.86 0.27 -12.85
N ALA A 163 2.51 1.45 -13.34
CA ALA A 163 3.20 2.05 -14.47
C ALA A 163 4.66 2.42 -14.13
N ALA A 164 4.90 3.04 -12.97
CA ALA A 164 6.26 3.35 -12.53
C ALA A 164 7.12 2.09 -12.32
N PHE A 165 6.51 1.03 -11.80
CA PHE A 165 7.14 -0.28 -11.67
C PHE A 165 7.47 -0.88 -13.04
N ALA A 166 6.50 -0.93 -13.96
CA ALA A 166 6.69 -1.46 -15.30
C ALA A 166 7.80 -0.73 -16.06
N LEU A 167 7.81 0.62 -16.03
CA LEU A 167 8.82 1.42 -16.73
C LEU A 167 10.26 1.11 -16.32
N LYS A 168 10.50 0.69 -15.08
CA LYS A 168 11.83 0.29 -14.60
C LYS A 168 12.31 -1.02 -15.23
N SER A 169 11.43 -1.84 -15.81
CA SER A 169 11.79 -3.10 -16.48
C SER A 169 12.60 -2.90 -17.77
N LYS A 170 12.59 -1.68 -18.33
CA LYS A 170 13.29 -1.36 -19.59
C LYS A 170 14.76 -1.74 -19.58
N GLY A 171 15.45 -1.53 -18.43
CA GLY A 171 16.87 -1.88 -18.27
C GLY A 171 17.15 -3.38 -18.23
N PHE A 172 16.11 -4.22 -18.08
CA PHE A 172 16.21 -5.68 -18.01
C PHE A 172 15.71 -6.37 -19.27
N ASN A 173 15.34 -5.63 -20.33
CA ASN A 173 14.82 -6.16 -21.61
C ASN A 173 13.67 -7.14 -21.41
N MET A 174 12.78 -6.87 -20.44
CA MET A 174 11.65 -7.76 -20.15
C MET A 174 10.52 -7.56 -21.16
N ARG A 175 9.81 -8.64 -21.48
CA ARG A 175 8.49 -8.57 -22.12
C ARG A 175 7.46 -8.17 -21.06
N VAL A 176 6.71 -7.08 -21.30
CA VAL A 176 5.73 -6.58 -20.33
C VAL A 176 4.32 -6.90 -20.76
N LEU A 177 3.57 -7.59 -19.90
CA LEU A 177 2.13 -7.77 -19.96
C LEU A 177 1.46 -6.97 -18.85
N TYR A 178 0.30 -6.38 -19.10
CA TYR A 178 -0.46 -5.74 -18.03
C TYR A 178 -1.95 -6.05 -18.11
N HIS A 179 -2.57 -6.10 -16.94
CA HIS A 179 -4.01 -6.20 -16.76
C HIS A 179 -4.51 -4.98 -15.99
N ASP A 180 -5.43 -4.23 -16.60
CA ASP A 180 -6.08 -3.05 -16.02
C ASP A 180 -7.41 -2.82 -16.72
N PRO A 181 -8.49 -2.39 -16.04
CA PRO A 181 -9.72 -1.99 -16.71
C PRO A 181 -9.50 -0.95 -17.80
N SER A 182 -8.55 -0.04 -17.60
CA SER A 182 -8.20 1.03 -18.53
C SER A 182 -6.93 0.72 -19.32
N ARG A 183 -6.87 1.19 -20.56
CA ARG A 183 -5.65 1.12 -21.37
C ARG A 183 -4.61 2.12 -20.88
N ASN A 184 -3.34 1.70 -20.83
CA ASN A 184 -2.22 2.57 -20.51
C ASN A 184 -1.32 2.75 -21.74
N GLU A 185 -1.64 3.77 -22.54
CA GLU A 185 -0.94 4.06 -23.80
C GLU A 185 0.54 4.39 -23.58
N ALA A 186 0.88 5.00 -22.45
CA ALA A 186 2.27 5.32 -22.14
C ALA A 186 3.12 4.05 -22.00
N LEU A 187 2.61 3.01 -21.32
CA LEU A 187 3.31 1.73 -21.18
C LEU A 187 3.43 1.01 -22.52
N GLU A 188 2.38 1.04 -23.33
CA GLU A 188 2.40 0.43 -24.66
C GLU A 188 3.43 1.10 -25.56
N LYS A 189 3.53 2.43 -25.54
CA LYS A 189 4.50 3.20 -26.31
C LYS A 189 5.94 2.99 -25.84
N GLU A 190 6.18 3.07 -24.51
CA GLU A 190 7.53 3.07 -23.93
C GLU A 190 8.16 1.68 -23.83
N LEU A 191 7.34 0.63 -23.66
CA LEU A 191 7.79 -0.73 -23.40
C LEU A 191 7.28 -1.75 -24.41
N SER A 192 6.46 -1.34 -25.40
CA SER A 192 5.69 -2.27 -26.22
C SER A 192 4.83 -3.23 -25.37
N ALA A 193 4.39 -2.75 -24.20
CA ALA A 193 3.61 -3.54 -23.26
C ALA A 193 2.27 -3.95 -23.89
N LYS A 194 1.79 -5.16 -23.57
CA LYS A 194 0.52 -5.67 -24.09
C LYS A 194 -0.51 -5.75 -22.98
N ARG A 195 -1.68 -5.12 -23.20
CA ARG A 195 -2.85 -5.34 -22.35
C ARG A 195 -3.46 -6.70 -22.65
N VAL A 196 -3.65 -7.50 -21.61
CA VAL A 196 -4.23 -8.85 -21.72
C VAL A 196 -5.25 -9.06 -20.59
N ASP A 197 -6.04 -10.14 -20.68
CA ASP A 197 -6.85 -10.60 -19.56
C ASP A 197 -5.95 -11.16 -18.44
N LEU A 198 -6.52 -11.25 -17.23
CA LEU A 198 -5.75 -11.69 -16.05
C LEU A 198 -5.19 -13.11 -16.21
N ASP A 199 -5.98 -14.01 -16.77
CA ASP A 199 -5.60 -15.42 -16.90
C ASP A 199 -4.42 -15.60 -17.86
N THR A 200 -4.44 -14.89 -18.99
CA THR A 200 -3.32 -14.85 -19.94
C THR A 200 -2.08 -14.27 -19.28
N LEU A 201 -2.22 -13.16 -18.52
CA LEU A 201 -1.11 -12.58 -17.79
C LEU A 201 -0.48 -13.58 -16.84
N LEU A 202 -1.29 -14.28 -16.03
CA LEU A 202 -0.80 -15.25 -15.05
C LEU A 202 -0.08 -16.44 -15.70
N ARG A 203 -0.62 -16.96 -16.82
CA ARG A 203 -0.01 -18.11 -17.54
C ARG A 203 1.32 -17.75 -18.20
N GLU A 204 1.45 -16.52 -18.70
CA GLU A 204 2.62 -16.16 -19.50
C GLU A 204 3.75 -15.49 -18.71
N SER A 205 3.47 -14.99 -17.50
CA SER A 205 4.45 -14.23 -16.73
C SER A 205 5.38 -15.12 -15.91
N ASP A 206 6.64 -14.69 -15.82
CA ASP A 206 7.64 -15.26 -14.90
C ASP A 206 7.62 -14.51 -13.56
N PHE A 207 7.25 -13.24 -13.59
CA PHE A 207 7.05 -12.40 -12.41
C PHE A 207 5.71 -11.69 -12.52
N VAL A 208 4.89 -11.79 -11.49
CA VAL A 208 3.58 -11.12 -11.40
C VAL A 208 3.61 -10.13 -10.24
N SER A 209 3.34 -8.85 -10.50
CA SER A 209 3.32 -7.81 -9.47
C SER A 209 1.96 -7.12 -9.41
N LEU A 210 1.45 -6.99 -8.17
CA LEU A 210 0.11 -6.49 -7.88
C LEU A 210 0.17 -5.01 -7.45
N HIS A 211 -0.61 -4.17 -8.12
CA HIS A 211 -0.68 -2.71 -7.90
C HIS A 211 -2.12 -2.18 -7.97
N VAL A 212 -3.10 -3.03 -7.68
CA VAL A 212 -4.53 -2.68 -7.65
C VAL A 212 -4.95 -2.13 -6.28
N PRO A 213 -5.96 -1.25 -6.19
CA PRO A 213 -6.58 -0.90 -4.91
C PRO A 213 -7.35 -2.08 -4.33
N LEU A 214 -7.64 -2.05 -3.02
CA LEU A 214 -8.57 -2.99 -2.40
C LEU A 214 -10.00 -2.46 -2.53
N VAL A 215 -10.76 -3.10 -3.38
CA VAL A 215 -12.20 -2.90 -3.61
C VAL A 215 -12.88 -4.27 -3.66
N PRO A 216 -14.22 -4.36 -3.63
CA PRO A 216 -14.90 -5.67 -3.68
C PRO A 216 -14.44 -6.57 -4.82
N GLU A 217 -14.19 -6.00 -6.00
CA GLU A 217 -13.80 -6.70 -7.23
C GLU A 217 -12.36 -7.22 -7.20
N THR A 218 -11.51 -6.66 -6.36
CA THR A 218 -10.09 -7.05 -6.23
C THR A 218 -9.80 -7.87 -4.99
N ARG A 219 -10.79 -8.05 -4.10
CA ARG A 219 -10.65 -8.94 -2.96
C ARG A 219 -10.51 -10.38 -3.43
N HIS A 220 -9.43 -11.05 -2.97
CA HIS A 220 -9.06 -12.40 -3.42
C HIS A 220 -9.00 -12.54 -4.95
N LEU A 221 -8.59 -11.45 -5.63
CA LEU A 221 -8.35 -11.46 -7.07
C LEU A 221 -7.37 -12.58 -7.45
N ILE A 222 -6.38 -12.82 -6.60
CA ILE A 222 -5.43 -13.94 -6.71
C ILE A 222 -5.81 -15.00 -5.67
N ASN A 223 -6.70 -15.88 -6.05
CA ASN A 223 -7.16 -17.05 -5.28
C ASN A 223 -6.45 -18.32 -5.72
N ALA A 224 -6.86 -19.47 -5.19
CA ALA A 224 -6.27 -20.78 -5.51
C ALA A 224 -6.32 -21.12 -7.02
N GLU A 225 -7.42 -20.78 -7.71
CA GLU A 225 -7.57 -21.02 -9.15
C GLU A 225 -6.59 -20.15 -9.94
N LYS A 226 -6.44 -18.88 -9.58
CA LYS A 226 -5.52 -17.97 -10.24
C LYS A 226 -4.06 -18.32 -9.98
N LEU A 227 -3.71 -18.75 -8.76
CA LEU A 227 -2.39 -19.27 -8.43
C LEU A 227 -2.05 -20.53 -9.24
N ALA A 228 -3.04 -21.38 -9.50
CA ALA A 228 -2.84 -22.58 -10.31
C ALA A 228 -2.58 -22.29 -11.80
N LEU A 229 -2.89 -21.09 -12.29
CA LEU A 229 -2.56 -20.68 -13.67
C LEU A 229 -1.12 -20.21 -13.81
N MET A 230 -0.47 -19.83 -12.72
CA MET A 230 0.91 -19.31 -12.75
C MET A 230 1.90 -20.45 -13.10
N LYS A 231 3.02 -20.07 -13.71
CA LYS A 231 4.10 -21.02 -13.96
C LYS A 231 4.69 -21.54 -12.64
N PRO A 232 5.12 -22.80 -12.55
CA PRO A 232 5.80 -23.32 -11.37
C PRO A 232 7.11 -22.58 -11.03
N THR A 233 7.67 -21.88 -12.00
CA THR A 233 8.87 -21.05 -11.85
C THR A 233 8.56 -19.58 -11.53
N ALA A 234 7.30 -19.19 -11.52
CA ALA A 234 6.91 -17.78 -11.35
C ALA A 234 6.99 -17.34 -9.88
N CYS A 235 7.23 -16.03 -9.69
CA CYS A 235 7.15 -15.37 -8.40
C CYS A 235 6.00 -14.33 -8.40
N LEU A 236 5.28 -14.27 -7.27
CA LEU A 236 4.22 -13.28 -7.01
C LEU A 236 4.74 -12.16 -6.10
N ILE A 237 4.53 -10.90 -6.48
CA ILE A 237 4.93 -9.73 -5.69
C ILE A 237 3.68 -8.95 -5.31
N ASN A 238 3.51 -8.66 -4.01
CA ASN A 238 2.40 -7.86 -3.51
C ASN A 238 2.88 -6.69 -2.64
N THR A 239 2.78 -5.48 -3.18
CA THR A 239 2.98 -4.21 -2.49
C THR A 239 1.72 -3.34 -2.52
N SER A 240 0.57 -3.95 -2.79
CA SER A 240 -0.73 -3.26 -2.89
C SER A 240 -1.51 -3.35 -1.58
N ARG A 241 -2.31 -4.40 -1.41
CA ARG A 241 -3.05 -4.75 -0.18
C ARG A 241 -3.08 -6.26 0.01
N GLY A 242 -2.95 -6.72 1.26
CA GLY A 242 -2.96 -8.14 1.59
C GLY A 242 -4.19 -8.88 1.07
N PRO A 243 -5.42 -8.41 1.33
CA PRO A 243 -6.64 -9.10 0.90
C PRO A 243 -6.88 -9.17 -0.62
N VAL A 244 -5.99 -8.64 -1.45
CA VAL A 244 -6.00 -8.88 -2.91
C VAL A 244 -5.61 -10.33 -3.23
N VAL A 245 -4.85 -10.95 -2.33
CA VAL A 245 -4.45 -12.35 -2.40
C VAL A 245 -5.21 -13.13 -1.32
N ASP A 246 -5.72 -14.30 -1.65
CA ASP A 246 -6.12 -15.31 -0.66
C ASP A 246 -4.83 -15.87 -0.06
N GLU A 247 -4.48 -15.39 1.14
CA GLU A 247 -3.19 -15.68 1.76
C GLU A 247 -3.07 -17.17 2.15
N ALA A 248 -4.18 -17.80 2.53
CA ALA A 248 -4.19 -19.24 2.82
C ALA A 248 -3.93 -20.06 1.55
N ALA A 249 -4.54 -19.69 0.42
CA ALA A 249 -4.28 -20.32 -0.87
C ALA A 249 -2.84 -20.09 -1.33
N LEU A 250 -2.27 -18.90 -1.06
CA LEU A 250 -0.87 -18.61 -1.36
C LEU A 250 0.09 -19.49 -0.56
N VAL A 251 -0.15 -19.68 0.75
CA VAL A 251 0.64 -20.59 1.59
C VAL A 251 0.65 -22.00 1.01
N GLU A 252 -0.51 -22.53 0.64
CA GLU A 252 -0.61 -23.88 0.03
C GLU A 252 0.08 -23.95 -1.34
N ALA A 253 -0.02 -22.90 -2.16
CA ALA A 253 0.67 -22.86 -3.46
C ALA A 253 2.20 -22.86 -3.32
N LEU A 254 2.73 -22.09 -2.37
CA LEU A 254 4.16 -21.99 -2.08
C LEU A 254 4.71 -23.27 -1.45
N LYS A 255 3.99 -23.87 -0.48
CA LYS A 255 4.34 -25.11 0.20
C LYS A 255 4.42 -26.28 -0.78
N ASN A 256 3.45 -26.35 -1.70
CA ASN A 256 3.36 -27.38 -2.73
C ASN A 256 4.16 -27.04 -4.00
N LYS A 257 4.95 -25.95 -4.00
CA LYS A 257 5.78 -25.49 -5.12
C LYS A 257 5.00 -25.31 -6.44
N LYS A 258 3.73 -24.92 -6.34
CA LYS A 258 2.90 -24.56 -7.51
C LYS A 258 3.41 -23.24 -8.14
N ILE A 259 4.04 -22.38 -7.34
CA ILE A 259 4.82 -21.23 -7.76
C ILE A 259 6.17 -21.25 -7.05
N ALA A 260 7.19 -20.60 -7.62
CA ALA A 260 8.55 -20.65 -7.10
C ALA A 260 8.71 -19.86 -5.80
N GLY A 261 8.06 -18.71 -5.69
CA GLY A 261 8.22 -17.85 -4.53
C GLY A 261 7.27 -16.66 -4.51
N ALA A 262 7.33 -15.88 -3.42
CA ALA A 262 6.62 -14.62 -3.30
C ALA A 262 7.45 -13.54 -2.60
N GLY A 263 7.13 -12.27 -2.89
CA GLY A 263 7.63 -11.09 -2.18
C GLY A 263 6.47 -10.26 -1.68
N LEU A 264 6.32 -10.15 -0.37
CA LEU A 264 5.14 -9.57 0.29
C LEU A 264 5.54 -8.39 1.16
N ASP A 265 4.91 -7.24 0.93
CA ASP A 265 4.95 -6.05 1.80
C ASP A 265 3.68 -5.92 2.64
N VAL A 266 2.64 -6.64 2.29
CA VAL A 266 1.30 -6.54 2.86
C VAL A 266 0.69 -7.93 3.09
N TYR A 267 -0.19 -8.04 4.10
CA TYR A 267 -0.79 -9.29 4.54
C TYR A 267 -2.30 -9.16 4.70
N GLU A 268 -3.02 -10.27 4.61
CA GLU A 268 -4.49 -10.25 4.61
C GLU A 268 -5.07 -9.70 5.92
N ASN A 269 -4.47 -10.05 7.05
CA ASN A 269 -4.93 -9.67 8.38
C ASN A 269 -3.83 -8.96 9.19
N GLU A 270 -3.15 -7.96 8.58
CA GLU A 270 -2.09 -7.20 9.26
C GLU A 270 -2.43 -6.81 10.69
N PRO A 271 -1.53 -7.01 11.67
CA PRO A 271 -0.15 -7.49 11.52
C PRO A 271 0.00 -9.03 11.56
N ALA A 272 -1.09 -9.77 11.67
CA ALA A 272 -1.04 -11.24 11.70
C ALA A 272 -0.75 -11.81 10.30
N LEU A 273 0.07 -12.85 10.28
CA LEU A 273 0.37 -13.65 9.09
C LEU A 273 -0.54 -14.87 9.03
N ALA A 274 -0.86 -15.37 7.85
CA ALA A 274 -1.53 -16.65 7.72
C ALA A 274 -0.68 -17.80 8.31
N PRO A 275 -1.32 -18.80 8.93
CA PRO A 275 -0.62 -19.95 9.48
C PRO A 275 0.29 -20.62 8.44
N GLY A 276 1.54 -20.87 8.81
CA GLY A 276 2.53 -21.51 7.95
C GLY A 276 3.28 -20.56 6.99
N LEU A 277 2.85 -19.32 6.82
CA LEU A 277 3.54 -18.37 5.91
C LEU A 277 4.97 -18.05 6.37
N ALA A 278 5.15 -17.80 7.67
CA ALA A 278 6.46 -17.45 8.24
C ALA A 278 7.50 -18.59 8.21
N GLU A 279 7.04 -19.82 7.99
CA GLU A 279 7.86 -21.03 7.97
C GLU A 279 8.45 -21.32 6.58
N LEU A 280 7.98 -20.60 5.55
CA LEU A 280 8.37 -20.83 4.17
C LEU A 280 9.65 -20.07 3.81
N ASP A 281 10.67 -20.77 3.32
CA ASP A 281 11.92 -20.16 2.87
C ASP A 281 11.81 -19.47 1.50
N ASN A 282 10.80 -19.83 0.70
CA ASN A 282 10.56 -19.25 -0.62
C ASN A 282 9.65 -17.99 -0.60
N VAL A 283 9.55 -17.33 0.55
CA VAL A 283 8.84 -16.06 0.72
C VAL A 283 9.77 -15.00 1.27
N VAL A 284 9.77 -13.82 0.66
CA VAL A 284 10.39 -12.61 1.19
C VAL A 284 9.28 -11.75 1.80
N MET A 285 9.40 -11.45 3.08
CA MET A 285 8.40 -10.71 3.86
C MET A 285 9.00 -9.43 4.45
N VAL A 286 8.29 -8.30 4.27
CA VAL A 286 8.65 -7.03 4.91
C VAL A 286 7.42 -6.38 5.54
N ALA A 287 7.60 -5.41 6.43
CA ALA A 287 6.59 -4.93 7.37
C ALA A 287 5.86 -3.67 6.86
N HIS A 288 5.21 -3.73 5.69
CA HIS A 288 4.46 -2.65 5.05
C HIS A 288 5.30 -1.38 4.92
N ILE A 289 6.44 -1.53 4.23
CA ILE A 289 7.45 -0.48 4.09
C ILE A 289 7.51 0.14 2.67
N GLY A 290 6.48 -0.05 1.84
CA GLY A 290 6.42 0.44 0.46
C GLY A 290 6.75 1.92 0.29
N SER A 291 6.37 2.74 1.25
CA SER A 291 6.68 4.19 1.27
C SER A 291 7.85 4.57 2.18
N ALA A 292 8.55 3.61 2.81
CA ALA A 292 9.46 3.87 3.93
C ALA A 292 10.85 4.37 3.50
N THR A 293 10.89 5.44 2.70
CA THR A 293 12.10 6.24 2.53
C THR A 293 11.97 7.54 3.33
N THR A 294 13.07 8.07 3.84
CA THR A 294 13.08 9.31 4.64
C THR A 294 12.38 10.45 3.90
N SER A 295 12.74 10.68 2.63
CA SER A 295 12.17 11.77 1.84
C SER A 295 10.69 11.56 1.51
N THR A 296 10.27 10.33 1.21
CA THR A 296 8.87 10.03 0.90
C THR A 296 7.99 10.21 2.12
N ARG A 297 8.39 9.66 3.27
CA ARG A 297 7.65 9.79 4.53
C ARG A 297 7.54 11.25 5.00
N ALA A 298 8.60 12.05 4.86
CA ALA A 298 8.57 13.48 5.12
C ALA A 298 7.58 14.22 4.21
N LYS A 299 7.62 13.98 2.90
CA LYS A 299 6.69 14.59 1.93
C LYS A 299 5.23 14.17 2.16
N MET A 300 4.98 12.90 2.52
CA MET A 300 3.64 12.44 2.91
C MET A 300 3.13 13.22 4.14
N ALA A 301 3.98 13.41 5.15
CA ALA A 301 3.62 14.13 6.37
C ALA A 301 3.30 15.62 6.08
N GLN A 302 4.10 16.25 5.25
CA GLN A 302 3.86 17.63 4.79
C GLN A 302 2.53 17.73 4.01
N MET A 303 2.26 16.79 3.10
CA MET A 303 1.04 16.78 2.29
C MET A 303 -0.20 16.59 3.14
N ALA A 304 -0.21 15.61 4.04
CA ALA A 304 -1.33 15.35 4.94
C ALA A 304 -1.58 16.53 5.89
N ALA A 305 -0.51 17.12 6.44
CA ALA A 305 -0.61 18.30 7.30
C ALA A 305 -1.13 19.52 6.53
N ALA A 306 -0.63 19.77 5.32
CA ALA A 306 -1.06 20.89 4.48
C ALA A 306 -2.54 20.81 4.13
N ASP A 307 -3.02 19.63 3.70
CA ASP A 307 -4.42 19.42 3.35
C ASP A 307 -5.36 19.60 4.57
N LEU A 308 -4.94 19.08 5.74
CA LEU A 308 -5.73 19.27 6.97
C LEU A 308 -5.78 20.73 7.41
N ILE A 309 -4.64 21.46 7.34
CA ILE A 309 -4.55 22.88 7.68
C ILE A 309 -5.40 23.71 6.72
N ALA A 310 -5.30 23.47 5.41
CA ALA A 310 -6.12 24.15 4.41
C ALA A 310 -7.60 23.98 4.74
N ARG A 311 -8.02 22.76 5.03
CA ARG A 311 -9.42 22.49 5.37
C ARG A 311 -9.87 23.19 6.64
N MET A 312 -9.06 23.20 7.69
CA MET A 312 -9.40 23.90 8.94
C MET A 312 -9.54 25.41 8.74
N LYS A 313 -8.79 26.00 7.82
CA LYS A 313 -8.89 27.42 7.43
C LYS A 313 -10.11 27.73 6.56
N GLY A 314 -10.81 26.72 6.06
CA GLY A 314 -11.98 26.87 5.20
C GLY A 314 -11.72 26.62 3.72
N ASP A 315 -10.46 26.37 3.36
CA ASP A 315 -10.06 26.07 1.99
C ASP A 315 -10.38 24.61 1.62
N ARG A 316 -10.43 24.32 0.32
CA ARG A 316 -10.53 22.96 -0.19
C ARG A 316 -9.15 22.30 -0.16
N PRO A 317 -8.99 21.09 0.45
CA PRO A 317 -7.75 20.32 0.35
C PRO A 317 -7.42 20.00 -1.09
N GLN A 318 -6.14 19.97 -1.43
CA GLN A 318 -5.69 19.65 -2.78
C GLN A 318 -6.01 18.19 -3.13
N ASN A 319 -5.88 17.28 -2.17
CA ASN A 319 -6.03 15.84 -2.36
C ASN A 319 -7.31 15.29 -1.72
N CYS A 320 -8.44 15.98 -1.93
CA CYS A 320 -9.74 15.56 -1.42
C CYS A 320 -10.25 14.33 -2.18
N VAL A 321 -10.59 13.23 -1.44
CA VAL A 321 -11.10 11.99 -2.01
C VAL A 321 -12.61 11.96 -2.16
N ASN A 322 -13.34 12.86 -1.46
CA ASN A 322 -14.80 13.00 -1.52
C ASN A 322 -15.23 14.45 -1.84
N PRO A 323 -14.88 14.96 -3.05
CA PRO A 323 -15.12 16.36 -3.44
C PRO A 323 -16.58 16.76 -3.45
N GLU A 324 -17.51 15.82 -3.53
CA GLU A 324 -18.97 16.03 -3.50
C GLU A 324 -19.46 16.69 -2.19
N VAL A 325 -18.68 16.66 -1.12
CA VAL A 325 -19.01 17.40 0.12
C VAL A 325 -19.09 18.92 -0.08
N TYR A 326 -18.48 19.43 -1.15
CA TYR A 326 -18.49 20.86 -1.50
C TYR A 326 -19.68 21.20 -2.41
N GLU A 327 -20.24 20.24 -3.13
CA GLU A 327 -21.34 20.45 -4.09
C GLU A 327 -22.69 20.62 -3.37
N LYS A 328 -22.89 19.98 -2.21
CA LYS A 328 -24.12 20.03 -1.42
C LYS A 328 -24.41 21.42 -0.80
N LYS A 329 -23.42 22.32 -0.70
CA LYS A 329 -23.58 23.66 -0.13
C LYS A 329 -24.25 24.68 -1.07
N HIS A 330 -24.46 24.38 -2.33
CA HIS A 330 -25.10 25.27 -3.31
C HIS A 330 -26.59 24.98 -3.53
N ARG A 331 -27.22 24.10 -2.73
CA ARG A 331 -28.64 23.73 -2.85
C ARG A 331 -29.53 24.17 -1.67
N THR A 332 -29.09 25.12 -0.86
CA THR A 332 -29.91 25.74 0.19
C THR A 332 -30.06 27.24 -0.02
#